data_6a6e5278c4c7fd8fba95150cc23b69d7
#
_entry.id   6a6e5278c4c7fd8fba95150cc23b69d7
#
_cell.length_a   1.000
_cell.length_b   1.000
_cell.length_c   1.000
_cell.angle_alpha   90.00
_cell.angle_beta   90.00
_cell.angle_gamma   90.00
#
_symmetry.space_group_name_H-M   'P 1'
#
loop_
_entity.id
_entity.type
_entity.pdbx_description
1 polymer ?
#
loop_
_entity_poly.entity_id
_entity_poly.type
_entity_poly.pdbx_seq_one_letter_code
_entity_poly.pdbx_strand_id
1 'polypeptide(L)'
;TQVDIEALGFGLPQKWKTPEPPKPREEIPTDITRVVGTICAASAKANIQAPRKPWLPELAPIYDLSLLPQRSDAKIVLGVLDDPEDQSQEVEYFRPDTDGHIAFYGASGSGKTTALRSLAIAAGITPSSGPVNVYALDFAGGGLDMLKKLPSVGNVIQGDDEERIAKLIDFLGSIVDERSVSYKAVNASHLTSYRELSGKQDEPR
;
A
#
# COMPACT_ATOMS: atom_id res chain seq x y z
N THR A 1 -31.87 22.20 -29.18
CA THR A 1 -30.74 22.95 -28.59
C THR A 1 -31.09 24.42 -28.68
N GLN A 2 -31.42 25.04 -27.56
CA GLN A 2 -31.73 26.47 -27.51
C GLN A 2 -30.41 27.18 -27.27
N VAL A 3 -30.04 28.07 -28.19
CA VAL A 3 -28.83 28.89 -28.06
C VAL A 3 -29.27 30.27 -27.59
N ASP A 4 -28.93 30.62 -26.37
CA ASP A 4 -29.11 31.97 -25.84
C ASP A 4 -27.90 32.83 -26.24
N ILE A 5 -28.19 33.88 -27.02
CA ILE A 5 -27.21 34.87 -27.42
C ILE A 5 -27.38 36.12 -26.55
N GLU A 6 -26.47 36.34 -25.63
CA GLU A 6 -26.38 37.59 -24.86
C GLU A 6 -25.49 38.59 -25.64
N ALA A 7 -26.00 39.82 -25.82
CA ALA A 7 -25.23 40.89 -26.42
C ALA A 7 -24.17 41.37 -25.41
N LEU A 8 -22.89 41.25 -25.75
CA LEU A 8 -21.76 41.71 -24.95
C LEU A 8 -21.59 43.21 -25.11
N GLY A 9 -21.70 43.99 -24.06
CA GLY A 9 -21.32 45.39 -24.01
C GLY A 9 -19.79 45.52 -24.08
N PHE A 10 -19.30 46.20 -25.15
CA PHE A 10 -17.87 46.37 -25.35
C PHE A 10 -17.25 47.22 -24.20
N GLY A 11 -16.23 46.65 -23.51
CA GLY A 11 -15.47 47.38 -22.49
C GLY A 11 -16.03 47.28 -21.05
N LEU A 12 -17.11 46.52 -20.78
CA LEU A 12 -17.60 46.31 -19.44
C LEU A 12 -17.10 44.96 -18.88
N PRO A 13 -16.59 44.89 -17.61
CA PRO A 13 -16.19 43.63 -17.02
C PRO A 13 -17.41 42.74 -16.80
N GLN A 14 -17.49 41.66 -17.53
CA GLN A 14 -18.55 40.67 -17.38
C GLN A 14 -18.16 39.62 -16.31
N LYS A 15 -19.03 39.42 -15.31
CA LYS A 15 -18.84 38.32 -14.39
C LYS A 15 -19.14 37.00 -15.12
N TRP A 16 -18.14 36.17 -15.22
CA TRP A 16 -18.27 34.82 -15.72
C TRP A 16 -19.31 34.05 -14.89
N LYS A 17 -20.42 33.64 -15.52
CA LYS A 17 -21.39 32.75 -14.89
C LYS A 17 -20.94 31.32 -15.15
N THR A 18 -20.61 30.59 -14.10
CA THR A 18 -20.40 29.15 -14.21
C THR A 18 -21.68 28.50 -14.70
N PRO A 19 -21.68 27.71 -15.79
CA PRO A 19 -22.86 26.99 -16.24
C PRO A 19 -23.40 26.15 -15.11
N GLU A 20 -24.70 26.24 -14.83
CA GLU A 20 -25.32 25.32 -13.88
C GLU A 20 -25.12 23.89 -14.37
N PRO A 21 -24.69 22.96 -13.48
CA PRO A 21 -24.60 21.55 -13.88
C PRO A 21 -25.98 21.09 -14.36
N PRO A 22 -26.04 20.33 -15.46
CA PRO A 22 -27.31 19.82 -15.96
C PRO A 22 -28.03 19.08 -14.83
N LYS A 23 -29.27 19.41 -14.57
CA LYS A 23 -30.10 18.70 -13.58
C LYS A 23 -30.05 17.21 -13.91
N PRO A 24 -29.85 16.33 -12.92
CA PRO A 24 -29.90 14.90 -13.15
C PRO A 24 -31.23 14.58 -13.86
N ARG A 25 -31.14 14.06 -15.07
CA ARG A 25 -32.35 13.52 -15.75
C ARG A 25 -32.81 12.34 -14.91
N GLU A 26 -34.03 12.35 -14.44
CA GLU A 26 -34.66 11.14 -13.93
C GLU A 26 -34.54 10.08 -15.04
N GLU A 27 -33.72 9.07 -14.79
CA GLU A 27 -33.56 7.95 -15.69
C GLU A 27 -34.88 7.16 -15.70
N ILE A 28 -35.74 7.48 -16.66
CA ILE A 28 -36.94 6.64 -16.90
C ILE A 28 -36.41 5.28 -17.34
N PRO A 29 -36.68 4.19 -16.59
CA PRO A 29 -36.16 2.89 -16.94
C PRO A 29 -36.66 2.49 -18.34
N THR A 30 -35.75 2.19 -19.23
CA THR A 30 -36.05 1.73 -20.57
C THR A 30 -36.76 0.38 -20.52
N ASP A 31 -37.47 -0.01 -21.59
CA ASP A 31 -38.13 -1.32 -21.66
C ASP A 31 -37.12 -2.46 -21.49
N ILE A 32 -35.90 -2.29 -21.99
CA ILE A 32 -34.79 -3.24 -21.77
C ILE A 32 -34.49 -3.37 -20.29
N THR A 33 -34.37 -2.27 -19.55
CA THR A 33 -34.11 -2.28 -18.10
C THR A 33 -35.23 -3.00 -17.35
N ARG A 34 -36.48 -2.82 -17.75
CA ARG A 34 -37.63 -3.51 -17.16
C ARG A 34 -37.62 -5.01 -17.44
N VAL A 35 -37.31 -5.40 -18.67
CA VAL A 35 -37.20 -6.83 -19.05
C VAL A 35 -36.04 -7.49 -18.27
N VAL A 36 -34.87 -6.87 -18.21
CA VAL A 36 -33.73 -7.38 -17.44
C VAL A 36 -34.10 -7.52 -15.96
N GLY A 37 -34.75 -6.52 -15.38
CA GLY A 37 -35.22 -6.58 -13.99
C GLY A 37 -36.18 -7.73 -13.74
N THR A 38 -37.12 -7.99 -14.68
CA THR A 38 -38.06 -9.10 -14.58
C THR A 38 -37.36 -10.46 -14.66
N ILE A 39 -36.39 -10.61 -15.58
CA ILE A 39 -35.60 -11.83 -15.72
C ILE A 39 -34.78 -12.08 -14.44
N CYS A 40 -34.10 -11.05 -13.88
CA CYS A 40 -33.35 -11.18 -12.64
C CYS A 40 -34.25 -11.59 -11.46
N ALA A 41 -35.44 -10.99 -11.34
CA ALA A 41 -36.39 -11.34 -10.28
C ALA A 41 -36.93 -12.77 -10.45
N ALA A 42 -37.21 -13.22 -11.67
CA ALA A 42 -37.66 -14.59 -11.96
C ALA A 42 -36.51 -15.59 -11.63
N SER A 43 -35.28 -15.30 -12.01
CA SER A 43 -34.09 -16.13 -11.72
C SER A 43 -33.88 -16.30 -10.24
N ALA A 44 -33.95 -15.19 -9.48
CA ALA A 44 -33.82 -15.20 -8.03
C ALA A 44 -34.93 -16.03 -7.35
N LYS A 45 -36.17 -15.88 -7.82
CA LYS A 45 -37.33 -16.64 -7.30
C LYS A 45 -37.23 -18.13 -7.62
N ALA A 46 -36.64 -18.49 -8.75
CA ALA A 46 -36.42 -19.88 -9.17
C ALA A 46 -35.11 -20.48 -8.58
N ASN A 47 -34.34 -19.75 -7.75
CA ASN A 47 -33.04 -20.15 -7.23
C ASN A 47 -32.06 -20.63 -8.32
N ILE A 48 -32.09 -20.00 -9.49
CA ILE A 48 -31.14 -20.31 -10.55
C ILE A 48 -29.79 -19.74 -10.19
N GLN A 49 -28.78 -20.59 -10.06
CA GLN A 49 -27.44 -20.15 -9.81
C GLN A 49 -26.89 -19.37 -11.01
N ALA A 50 -26.27 -18.22 -10.74
CA ALA A 50 -25.57 -17.47 -11.77
C ALA A 50 -24.45 -18.33 -12.39
N PRO A 51 -24.22 -18.26 -13.70
CA PRO A 51 -23.11 -18.95 -14.32
C PRO A 51 -21.77 -18.48 -13.70
N ARG A 52 -20.80 -19.40 -13.61
CA ARG A 52 -19.47 -19.07 -13.13
C ARG A 52 -18.83 -18.00 -14.02
N LYS A 53 -18.41 -16.90 -13.41
CA LYS A 53 -17.65 -15.87 -14.14
C LYS A 53 -16.27 -16.44 -14.48
N PRO A 54 -15.79 -16.24 -15.72
CA PRO A 54 -14.45 -16.68 -16.12
C PRO A 54 -13.32 -15.78 -15.61
N TRP A 55 -13.64 -14.76 -14.81
CA TRP A 55 -12.70 -13.84 -14.18
C TRP A 55 -13.08 -13.57 -12.73
N LEU A 56 -12.10 -13.23 -11.92
CA LEU A 56 -12.32 -12.80 -10.54
C LEU A 56 -12.92 -11.38 -10.47
N PRO A 57 -13.56 -11.01 -9.37
CA PRO A 57 -13.92 -9.61 -9.11
C PRO A 57 -12.68 -8.72 -9.13
N GLU A 58 -12.84 -7.45 -9.51
CA GLU A 58 -11.78 -6.46 -9.39
C GLU A 58 -11.29 -6.36 -7.95
N LEU A 59 -10.00 -6.04 -7.79
CA LEU A 59 -9.42 -5.78 -6.48
C LEU A 59 -10.21 -4.69 -5.75
N ALA A 60 -10.40 -4.85 -4.46
CA ALA A 60 -10.99 -3.80 -3.64
C ALA A 60 -10.10 -2.54 -3.67
N PRO A 61 -10.70 -1.33 -3.71
CA PRO A 61 -9.94 -0.08 -3.76
C PRO A 61 -9.06 0.15 -2.51
N ILE A 62 -9.39 -0.50 -1.42
CA ILE A 62 -8.65 -0.41 -0.14
C ILE A 62 -8.67 -1.78 0.52
N TYR A 63 -7.50 -2.21 0.96
CA TYR A 63 -7.33 -3.37 1.84
C TYR A 63 -6.90 -2.90 3.23
N ASP A 64 -7.61 -3.34 4.24
CA ASP A 64 -7.19 -3.12 5.63
C ASP A 64 -6.04 -4.06 5.97
N LEU A 65 -4.88 -3.48 6.26
CA LEU A 65 -3.67 -4.23 6.58
C LEU A 65 -3.86 -5.16 7.80
N SER A 66 -4.74 -4.79 8.74
CA SER A 66 -5.03 -5.59 9.93
C SER A 66 -5.79 -6.88 9.63
N LEU A 67 -6.50 -6.93 8.49
CA LEU A 67 -7.26 -8.09 8.03
C LEU A 67 -6.43 -9.03 7.15
N LEU A 68 -5.29 -8.57 6.66
CA LEU A 68 -4.38 -9.42 5.89
C LEU A 68 -3.60 -10.37 6.82
N PRO A 69 -3.09 -11.50 6.31
CA PRO A 69 -2.28 -12.42 7.10
C PRO A 69 -1.13 -11.70 7.78
N GLN A 70 -0.95 -11.99 9.07
CA GLN A 70 0.11 -11.37 9.85
C GLN A 70 1.49 -11.73 9.29
N ARG A 71 2.45 -10.80 9.46
CA ARG A 71 3.84 -11.01 9.08
C ARG A 71 4.41 -12.29 9.70
N SER A 72 5.15 -13.09 8.94
CA SER A 72 6.11 -14.06 9.48
C SER A 72 7.51 -13.45 9.53
N ASP A 73 8.47 -14.11 10.17
CA ASP A 73 9.84 -13.60 10.29
C ASP A 73 10.46 -13.23 8.92
N ALA A 74 10.24 -14.05 7.91
CA ALA A 74 10.82 -13.91 6.57
C ALA A 74 9.95 -13.10 5.58
N LYS A 75 8.76 -12.61 5.98
CA LYS A 75 7.77 -12.03 5.05
C LYS A 75 7.10 -10.81 5.65
N ILE A 76 7.09 -9.70 4.93
CA ILE A 76 6.38 -8.47 5.28
C ILE A 76 5.30 -8.24 4.24
N VAL A 77 4.05 -8.04 4.65
CA VAL A 77 2.90 -7.86 3.74
C VAL A 77 3.06 -6.58 2.93
N LEU A 78 2.97 -6.68 1.60
CA LEU A 78 2.92 -5.53 0.69
C LEU A 78 1.48 -5.15 0.32
N GLY A 79 0.63 -6.14 0.07
CA GLY A 79 -0.73 -5.94 -0.39
C GLY A 79 -1.33 -7.20 -0.97
N VAL A 80 -2.28 -7.05 -1.89
CA VAL A 80 -2.90 -8.14 -2.63
C VAL A 80 -2.57 -7.98 -4.11
N LEU A 81 -2.04 -9.03 -4.71
CA LEU A 81 -1.75 -9.14 -6.12
C LEU A 81 -2.93 -9.82 -6.82
N ASP A 82 -3.38 -9.24 -7.94
CA ASP A 82 -4.32 -9.88 -8.86
C ASP A 82 -3.55 -10.51 -10.00
N ASP A 83 -3.66 -11.81 -10.14
CA ASP A 83 -3.07 -12.58 -11.25
C ASP A 83 -4.17 -13.06 -12.19
N PRO A 84 -4.41 -12.34 -13.30
CA PRO A 84 -5.44 -12.73 -14.26
C PRO A 84 -5.11 -14.01 -15.03
N GLU A 85 -3.85 -14.39 -15.15
CA GLU A 85 -3.43 -15.61 -15.88
C GLU A 85 -3.80 -16.85 -15.07
N ASP A 86 -3.50 -16.85 -13.78
CA ASP A 86 -3.82 -17.94 -12.87
C ASP A 86 -5.20 -17.81 -12.21
N GLN A 87 -5.96 -16.74 -12.53
CA GLN A 87 -7.26 -16.45 -11.91
C GLN A 87 -7.19 -16.49 -10.38
N SER A 88 -6.14 -15.90 -9.80
CA SER A 88 -5.88 -15.88 -8.37
C SER A 88 -5.72 -14.46 -7.84
N GLN A 89 -6.09 -14.28 -6.58
CA GLN A 89 -5.81 -13.06 -5.81
C GLN A 89 -5.12 -13.47 -4.53
N GLU A 90 -3.83 -13.16 -4.43
CA GLU A 90 -2.99 -13.62 -3.34
C GLU A 90 -2.32 -12.46 -2.62
N VAL A 91 -2.01 -12.68 -1.34
CA VAL A 91 -1.26 -11.69 -0.57
C VAL A 91 0.19 -11.69 -1.01
N GLU A 92 0.67 -10.53 -1.44
CA GLU A 92 2.06 -10.35 -1.85
C GLU A 92 2.92 -9.87 -0.68
N TYR A 93 4.15 -10.36 -0.64
CA TYR A 93 5.08 -10.15 0.47
C TYR A 93 6.43 -9.63 -0.03
N PHE A 94 7.01 -8.71 0.71
CA PHE A 94 8.44 -8.43 0.66
C PHE A 94 9.19 -9.41 1.56
N ARG A 95 10.23 -10.05 1.04
CA ARG A 95 11.05 -11.06 1.73
C ARG A 95 12.46 -10.53 1.95
N PRO A 96 12.74 -9.88 3.10
CA PRO A 96 14.02 -9.21 3.32
C PRO A 96 15.25 -10.11 3.15
N ASP A 97 15.13 -11.40 3.48
CA ASP A 97 16.25 -12.35 3.39
C ASP A 97 16.57 -12.81 1.95
N THR A 98 15.61 -12.72 1.02
CA THR A 98 15.75 -13.16 -0.36
C THR A 98 15.69 -12.01 -1.36
N ASP A 99 14.76 -11.06 -1.17
CA ASP A 99 14.56 -9.94 -2.10
C ASP A 99 15.60 -8.83 -1.85
N GLY A 100 16.13 -8.75 -0.62
CA GLY A 100 17.18 -7.81 -0.21
C GLY A 100 16.68 -6.37 -0.14
N HIS A 101 16.44 -5.73 -1.28
CA HIS A 101 16.04 -4.33 -1.39
C HIS A 101 14.82 -4.16 -2.27
N ILE A 102 14.00 -3.14 -1.97
CA ILE A 102 12.86 -2.74 -2.79
C ILE A 102 12.97 -1.27 -3.17
N ALA A 103 12.64 -0.92 -4.40
CA ALA A 103 12.62 0.45 -4.88
C ALA A 103 11.27 0.78 -5.51
N PHE A 104 10.68 1.91 -5.10
CA PHE A 104 9.42 2.41 -5.65
C PHE A 104 9.67 3.63 -6.54
N TYR A 105 9.31 3.52 -7.82
CA TYR A 105 9.43 4.59 -8.81
C TYR A 105 8.05 5.09 -9.21
N GLY A 106 7.95 6.38 -9.50
CA GLY A 106 6.70 6.98 -9.97
C GLY A 106 6.71 8.51 -9.88
N ALA A 107 5.73 9.14 -10.50
CA ALA A 107 5.52 10.59 -10.46
C ALA A 107 5.17 11.10 -9.06
N SER A 108 5.17 12.42 -8.87
CA SER A 108 4.67 13.01 -7.63
C SER A 108 3.20 12.63 -7.41
N GLY A 109 2.81 12.31 -6.18
CA GLY A 109 1.45 11.88 -5.85
C GLY A 109 1.10 10.42 -6.19
N SER A 110 2.02 9.62 -6.76
CA SER A 110 1.76 8.22 -7.13
C SER A 110 1.70 7.24 -5.94
N GLY A 111 1.77 7.71 -4.70
CA GLY A 111 1.64 6.84 -3.53
C GLY A 111 2.94 6.24 -2.98
N LYS A 112 4.13 6.60 -3.49
CA LYS A 112 5.43 6.06 -3.01
C LYS A 112 5.61 6.18 -1.50
N THR A 113 5.36 7.37 -0.95
CA THR A 113 5.45 7.60 0.50
C THR A 113 4.41 6.80 1.27
N THR A 114 3.22 6.62 0.70
CA THR A 114 2.18 5.76 1.29
C THR A 114 2.63 4.30 1.32
N ALA A 115 3.23 3.80 0.24
CA ALA A 115 3.79 2.45 0.19
C ALA A 115 4.88 2.24 1.25
N LEU A 116 5.81 3.20 1.41
CA LEU A 116 6.84 3.15 2.46
C LEU A 116 6.24 3.15 3.87
N ARG A 117 5.20 3.96 4.11
CA ARG A 117 4.48 3.96 5.40
C ARG A 117 3.82 2.61 5.67
N SER A 118 3.10 2.08 4.68
CA SER A 118 2.43 0.77 4.80
C SER A 118 3.44 -0.33 5.08
N LEU A 119 4.58 -0.34 4.40
CA LEU A 119 5.66 -1.30 4.62
C LEU A 119 6.24 -1.20 6.04
N ALA A 120 6.52 0.03 6.53
CA ALA A 120 7.03 0.25 7.88
C ALA A 120 6.01 -0.20 8.96
N ILE A 121 4.72 0.05 8.74
CA ILE A 121 3.65 -0.40 9.63
C ILE A 121 3.56 -1.94 9.58
N ALA A 122 3.54 -2.53 8.39
CA ALA A 122 3.49 -3.98 8.22
C ALA A 122 4.68 -4.68 8.87
N ALA A 123 5.88 -4.08 8.79
CA ALA A 123 7.07 -4.57 9.47
C ALA A 123 6.94 -4.53 11.00
N GLY A 124 6.22 -3.56 11.56
CA GLY A 124 5.98 -3.41 13.00
C GLY A 124 4.85 -4.27 13.54
N ILE A 125 3.90 -4.67 12.70
CA ILE A 125 2.78 -5.53 13.10
C ILE A 125 3.26 -6.97 13.17
N THR A 126 3.70 -7.40 14.35
CA THR A 126 4.09 -8.80 14.51
C THR A 126 4.01 -9.29 15.93
N PRO A 127 3.10 -10.19 16.20
CA PRO A 127 3.11 -10.88 17.47
C PRO A 127 4.10 -12.06 17.53
N SER A 128 4.42 -12.72 16.43
CA SER A 128 5.10 -14.03 16.44
C SER A 128 6.44 -14.10 15.70
N SER A 129 6.83 -13.05 15.01
CA SER A 129 8.10 -13.03 14.30
C SER A 129 8.99 -11.95 14.89
N GLY A 130 9.97 -12.24 15.63
CA GLY A 130 10.98 -11.40 16.26
C GLY A 130 10.95 -9.86 15.99
N PRO A 131 11.62 -9.05 16.74
CA PRO A 131 11.57 -7.59 16.62
C PRO A 131 12.11 -7.09 15.28
N VAL A 132 11.57 -5.95 14.82
CA VAL A 132 12.06 -5.20 13.66
C VAL A 132 12.34 -3.79 14.07
N ASN A 133 13.52 -3.26 13.69
CA ASN A 133 13.89 -1.87 13.88
C ASN A 133 13.84 -1.15 12.53
N VAL A 134 13.01 -0.11 12.44
CA VAL A 134 12.86 0.71 11.25
C VAL A 134 13.54 2.07 11.47
N TYR A 135 14.41 2.45 10.57
CA TYR A 135 15.00 3.78 10.50
C TYR A 135 14.63 4.40 9.16
N ALA A 136 14.17 5.63 9.16
CA ALA A 136 13.74 6.31 7.94
C ALA A 136 14.51 7.61 7.71
N LEU A 137 14.89 7.85 6.46
CA LEU A 137 15.42 9.12 5.97
C LEU A 137 14.38 9.78 5.08
N ASP A 138 13.96 11.00 5.42
CA ASP A 138 12.94 11.73 4.67
C ASP A 138 13.54 12.97 3.98
N PHE A 139 13.79 12.85 2.69
CA PHE A 139 14.27 13.93 1.84
C PHE A 139 13.14 14.71 1.15
N ALA A 140 11.87 14.34 1.42
CA ALA A 140 10.72 14.87 0.69
C ALA A 140 9.81 15.80 1.52
N GLY A 141 10.25 16.20 2.73
CA GLY A 141 9.56 17.22 3.51
C GLY A 141 8.49 16.72 4.48
N GLY A 142 8.81 15.73 5.31
CA GLY A 142 7.99 15.33 6.47
C GLY A 142 6.92 14.28 6.18
N GLY A 143 6.96 13.68 5.01
CA GLY A 143 6.02 12.63 4.63
C GLY A 143 6.06 11.39 5.53
N LEU A 144 7.18 11.10 6.19
CA LEU A 144 7.37 9.93 7.05
C LEU A 144 7.27 10.25 8.56
N ASP A 145 7.06 11.49 8.96
CA ASP A 145 7.07 11.91 10.37
C ASP A 145 6.07 11.18 11.26
N MET A 146 4.94 10.77 10.70
CA MET A 146 3.95 9.99 11.44
C MET A 146 4.49 8.65 11.97
N LEU A 147 5.51 8.10 11.31
CA LEU A 147 6.12 6.83 11.71
C LEU A 147 6.89 6.93 13.04
N LYS A 148 7.31 8.12 13.48
CA LYS A 148 7.96 8.36 14.77
C LYS A 148 7.14 7.86 15.98
N LYS A 149 5.83 7.68 15.79
CA LYS A 149 4.92 7.21 16.86
C LYS A 149 4.90 5.67 16.99
N LEU A 150 5.49 4.96 16.05
CA LEU A 150 5.52 3.50 16.07
C LEU A 150 6.66 2.99 16.96
N PRO A 151 6.41 2.00 17.82
CA PRO A 151 7.42 1.46 18.73
C PRO A 151 8.57 0.74 18.00
N SER A 152 8.34 0.28 16.79
CA SER A 152 9.34 -0.36 15.91
C SER A 152 10.22 0.64 15.17
N VAL A 153 9.92 1.94 15.24
CA VAL A 153 10.67 2.98 14.53
C VAL A 153 11.64 3.67 15.47
N GLY A 154 12.93 3.43 15.25
CA GLY A 154 13.99 4.05 16.05
C GLY A 154 14.11 5.55 15.79
N ASN A 155 14.07 5.98 14.54
CA ASN A 155 14.04 7.40 14.17
C ASN A 155 13.52 7.63 12.74
N VAL A 156 13.04 8.87 12.50
CA VAL A 156 12.83 9.44 11.17
C VAL A 156 13.64 10.73 11.09
N ILE A 157 14.67 10.73 10.27
CA ILE A 157 15.62 11.84 10.14
C ILE A 157 15.30 12.61 8.85
N GLN A 158 15.25 13.92 8.94
CA GLN A 158 15.04 14.79 7.78
C GLN A 158 16.33 14.87 6.96
N GLY A 159 16.18 15.02 5.64
CA GLY A 159 17.30 15.00 4.70
C GLY A 159 18.30 16.14 4.81
N ASP A 160 17.97 17.20 5.55
CA ASP A 160 18.82 18.34 5.87
C ASP A 160 19.65 18.16 7.16
N ASP A 161 19.38 17.11 7.94
CA ASP A 161 20.13 16.80 9.19
C ASP A 161 21.30 15.84 8.90
N GLU A 162 22.32 16.37 8.25
CA GLU A 162 23.51 15.60 7.84
C GLU A 162 24.21 14.92 9.01
N GLU A 163 24.24 15.58 10.18
CA GLU A 163 24.91 15.03 11.37
C GLU A 163 24.21 13.76 11.87
N ARG A 164 22.88 13.77 11.94
CA ARG A 164 22.13 12.57 12.36
C ARG A 164 22.15 11.48 11.31
N ILE A 165 22.15 11.84 10.02
CA ILE A 165 22.31 10.88 8.93
C ILE A 165 23.64 10.16 9.05
N ALA A 166 24.75 10.91 9.23
CA ALA A 166 26.08 10.31 9.40
C ALA A 166 26.12 9.36 10.63
N LYS A 167 25.62 9.80 11.78
CA LYS A 167 25.53 8.97 12.98
C LYS A 167 24.70 7.70 12.78
N LEU A 168 23.60 7.77 12.05
CA LEU A 168 22.79 6.58 11.71
C LEU A 168 23.58 5.61 10.84
N ILE A 169 24.28 6.11 9.82
CA ILE A 169 25.09 5.26 8.93
C ILE A 169 26.21 4.57 9.71
N ASP A 170 26.91 5.27 10.55
CA ASP A 170 27.96 4.71 11.42
C ASP A 170 27.39 3.64 12.36
N PHE A 171 26.26 3.92 12.98
CA PHE A 171 25.55 2.96 13.84
C PHE A 171 25.13 1.70 13.08
N LEU A 172 24.54 1.84 11.90
CA LEU A 172 24.16 0.69 11.07
C LEU A 172 25.40 -0.10 10.60
N GLY A 173 26.50 0.59 10.30
CA GLY A 173 27.78 -0.02 9.98
C GLY A 173 28.29 -0.91 11.13
N SER A 174 28.25 -0.42 12.37
CA SER A 174 28.66 -1.21 13.54
C SER A 174 27.79 -2.46 13.73
N ILE A 175 26.48 -2.36 13.50
CA ILE A 175 25.58 -3.53 13.55
C ILE A 175 25.96 -4.56 12.48
N VAL A 176 26.28 -4.12 11.27
CA VAL A 176 26.71 -5.04 10.19
C VAL A 176 27.97 -5.77 10.57
N ASP A 177 28.95 -5.08 11.14
CA ASP A 177 30.23 -5.67 11.59
C ASP A 177 29.99 -6.70 12.72
N GLU A 178 29.22 -6.36 13.73
CA GLU A 178 28.85 -7.27 14.84
C GLU A 178 28.10 -8.51 14.32
N ARG A 179 27.15 -8.32 13.41
CA ARG A 179 26.42 -9.42 12.79
C ARG A 179 27.29 -10.30 11.91
N SER A 180 28.23 -9.71 11.20
CA SER A 180 29.20 -10.49 10.39
C SER A 180 29.96 -11.50 11.24
N VAL A 181 30.40 -11.09 12.44
CA VAL A 181 31.06 -12.00 13.38
C VAL A 181 30.11 -13.05 13.95
N SER A 182 28.94 -12.59 14.42
CA SER A 182 27.95 -13.47 15.04
C SER A 182 27.38 -14.52 14.09
N TYR A 183 27.11 -14.14 12.85
CA TYR A 183 26.58 -15.05 11.82
C TYR A 183 27.62 -16.09 11.40
N LYS A 184 28.89 -15.69 11.25
CA LYS A 184 29.98 -16.62 10.96
C LYS A 184 30.15 -17.66 12.05
N ALA A 185 29.97 -17.28 13.31
CA ALA A 185 30.12 -18.20 14.46
C ALA A 185 29.15 -19.39 14.43
N VAL A 186 27.96 -19.21 13.82
CA VAL A 186 26.92 -20.25 13.71
C VAL A 186 26.66 -20.69 12.27
N ASN A 187 27.46 -20.24 11.30
CA ASN A 187 27.30 -20.49 9.88
C ASN A 187 25.92 -20.04 9.32
N ALA A 188 25.38 -18.94 9.83
CA ALA A 188 24.15 -18.35 9.33
C ALA A 188 24.43 -17.44 8.12
N SER A 189 23.53 -17.47 7.13
CA SER A 189 23.61 -16.63 5.93
C SER A 189 22.72 -15.37 5.99
N HIS A 190 21.68 -15.42 6.81
CA HIS A 190 20.70 -14.33 7.00
C HIS A 190 20.10 -14.39 8.41
N LEU A 191 19.34 -13.36 8.78
CA LEU A 191 18.83 -13.22 10.14
C LEU A 191 17.90 -14.36 10.55
N THR A 192 17.01 -14.82 9.69
CA THR A 192 16.10 -15.94 10.01
C THR A 192 16.90 -17.19 10.37
N SER A 193 17.90 -17.56 9.55
CA SER A 193 18.78 -18.71 9.85
C SER A 193 19.61 -18.48 11.13
N TYR A 194 20.05 -17.23 11.38
CA TYR A 194 20.77 -16.91 12.62
C TYR A 194 19.92 -17.14 13.86
N ARG A 195 18.64 -16.68 13.85
CA ARG A 195 17.71 -16.90 14.96
C ARG A 195 17.46 -18.38 15.22
N GLU A 196 17.27 -19.16 14.15
CA GLU A 196 17.06 -20.60 14.23
C GLU A 196 18.27 -21.34 14.82
N LEU A 197 19.47 -21.04 14.30
CA LEU A 197 20.71 -21.73 14.70
C LEU A 197 21.23 -21.28 16.07
N SER A 198 21.09 -20.02 16.42
CA SER A 198 21.59 -19.45 17.69
C SER A 198 20.56 -19.52 18.82
N GLY A 199 19.28 -19.71 18.53
CA GLY A 199 18.16 -19.63 19.48
C GLY A 199 17.80 -18.21 19.90
N LYS A 200 18.46 -17.16 19.37
CA LYS A 200 18.23 -15.75 19.71
C LYS A 200 17.07 -15.17 18.90
N GLN A 201 15.85 -15.45 19.32
CA GLN A 201 14.63 -14.99 18.64
C GLN A 201 14.39 -13.46 18.81
N ASP A 202 15.03 -12.83 19.76
CA ASP A 202 14.95 -11.40 20.10
C ASP A 202 15.92 -10.52 19.31
N GLU A 203 16.80 -11.08 18.50
CA GLU A 203 17.67 -10.30 17.60
C GLU A 203 16.80 -9.51 16.61
N PRO A 204 16.86 -8.16 16.56
CA PRO A 204 16.00 -7.37 15.68
C PRO A 204 16.41 -7.51 14.21
N ARG A 205 15.41 -7.42 13.33
CA ARG A 205 15.64 -7.27 11.88
C ARG A 205 15.91 -5.82 11.54
#